data_1631d9a8f9a45244c8cbcc9bf58155cd
#
_entry.id   1631d9a8f9a45244c8cbcc9bf58155cd
#
_cell.length_a   1.000
_cell.length_b   1.000
_cell.length_c   1.000
_cell.angle_alpha   90.00
_cell.angle_beta   90.00
_cell.angle_gamma   90.00
#
_symmetry.space_group_name_H-M   'P 1'
#
loop_
_entity.id
_entity.type
_entity.pdbx_description
1 polymer ?
#
loop_
_entity_poly.entity_id
_entity_poly.type
_entity_poly.pdbx_seq_one_letter_code
_entity_poly.pdbx_strand_id
1 'polypeptide(L)'
;KKIGSLKRESQENQINVLVEAICDGFLKVESDCTLVQTLKFETTEGKPIKELRYKSRLTLKEVNQHLQSVKATDVDGRILAYAAALTGEAKGILVRFDTEDSSVMQAIVLFFI
;
A
#
# COMPACT_ATOMS: atom_id res chain seq x y z
N LYS A 1 24.90 -9.57 -8.66
CA LYS A 1 25.02 -10.01 -7.27
C LYS A 1 24.81 -8.86 -6.28
N LYS A 2 25.43 -7.68 -6.53
CA LYS A 2 25.19 -6.48 -5.73
C LYS A 2 23.75 -6.01 -5.82
N ILE A 3 23.15 -6.11 -7.01
CA ILE A 3 21.73 -5.79 -7.23
C ILE A 3 20.84 -6.72 -6.43
N GLY A 4 21.18 -8.00 -6.36
CA GLY A 4 20.44 -8.96 -5.57
C GLY A 4 20.49 -8.67 -4.07
N SER A 5 21.66 -8.24 -3.55
CA SER A 5 21.79 -7.82 -2.14
C SER A 5 20.95 -6.60 -1.81
N LEU A 6 21.00 -5.56 -2.66
CA LEU A 6 20.20 -4.35 -2.47
C LEU A 6 18.70 -4.65 -2.51
N LYS A 7 18.27 -5.50 -3.42
CA LYS A 7 16.88 -5.92 -3.52
C LYS A 7 16.45 -6.70 -2.28
N ARG A 8 17.33 -7.53 -1.75
CA ARG A 8 17.07 -8.30 -0.54
C ARG A 8 16.93 -7.41 0.69
N GLU A 9 17.82 -6.42 0.84
CA GLU A 9 17.73 -5.45 1.92
C GLU A 9 16.43 -4.65 1.85
N SER A 10 16.03 -4.22 0.65
CA SER A 10 14.78 -3.49 0.45
C SER A 10 13.59 -4.35 0.85
N GLN A 11 13.58 -5.63 0.49
CA GLN A 11 12.50 -6.55 0.87
C GLN A 11 12.47 -6.79 2.38
N GLU A 12 13.62 -6.93 3.02
CA GLU A 12 13.71 -7.09 4.46
C GLU A 12 13.15 -5.86 5.19
N ASN A 13 13.46 -4.66 4.71
CA ASN A 13 12.93 -3.42 5.28
C ASN A 13 11.41 -3.36 5.16
N GLN A 14 10.84 -3.76 4.01
CA GLN A 14 9.40 -3.79 3.81
C GLN A 14 8.74 -4.82 4.74
N ILE A 15 9.33 -6.00 4.87
CA ILE A 15 8.83 -7.03 5.77
C ILE A 15 8.85 -6.54 7.22
N ASN A 16 9.92 -5.86 7.64
CA ASN A 16 10.02 -5.31 9.00
C ASN A 16 8.92 -4.29 9.28
N VAL A 17 8.63 -3.40 8.33
CA VAL A 17 7.54 -2.42 8.46
C VAL A 17 6.21 -3.14 8.63
N LEU A 18 5.95 -4.19 7.85
CA LEU A 18 4.71 -4.96 7.95
C LEU A 18 4.61 -5.72 9.27
N VAL A 19 5.70 -6.33 9.72
CA VAL A 19 5.74 -7.05 11.00
C VAL A 19 5.47 -6.09 12.17
N GLU A 20 6.10 -4.94 12.19
CA GLU A 20 5.85 -3.93 13.21
C GLU A 20 4.39 -3.48 13.23
N ALA A 21 3.82 -3.24 12.05
CA ALA A 21 2.41 -2.85 11.94
C ALA A 21 1.47 -3.93 12.48
N ILE A 22 1.77 -5.19 12.23
CA ILE A 22 0.99 -6.32 12.76
C ILE A 22 1.12 -6.39 14.28
N CYS A 23 2.34 -6.29 14.80
CA CYS A 23 2.60 -6.34 16.25
C CYS A 23 1.93 -5.19 17.00
N ASP A 24 1.90 -4.00 16.40
CA ASP A 24 1.30 -2.81 16.99
C ASP A 24 -0.22 -2.74 16.81
N GLY A 25 -0.81 -3.69 16.08
CA GLY A 25 -2.26 -3.76 15.87
C GLY A 25 -2.79 -2.87 14.74
N PHE A 26 -1.92 -2.28 13.93
CA PHE A 26 -2.32 -1.42 12.81
C PHE A 26 -2.51 -2.18 11.50
N LEU A 27 -2.14 -3.45 11.45
CA LEU A 27 -2.34 -4.31 10.28
C LEU A 27 -2.85 -5.66 10.72
N LYS A 28 -3.94 -6.11 10.12
CA LYS A 28 -4.55 -7.42 10.39
C LYS A 28 -4.72 -8.18 9.08
N VAL A 29 -4.66 -9.50 9.18
CA VAL A 29 -4.96 -10.39 8.04
C VAL A 29 -6.24 -11.13 8.36
N GLU A 30 -7.27 -10.97 7.53
CA GLU A 30 -8.53 -11.67 7.71
C GLU A 30 -8.47 -13.10 7.15
N SER A 31 -9.48 -13.92 7.47
CA SER A 31 -9.53 -15.33 7.09
C SER A 31 -9.52 -15.55 5.57
N ASP A 32 -9.98 -14.59 4.79
CA ASP A 32 -9.97 -14.63 3.32
C ASP A 32 -8.70 -14.04 2.71
N CYS A 33 -7.67 -13.78 3.52
CA CYS A 33 -6.41 -13.15 3.15
C CYS A 33 -6.51 -11.67 2.79
N THR A 34 -7.62 -11.00 3.10
CA THR A 34 -7.76 -9.56 2.97
C THR A 34 -6.94 -8.88 4.06
N LEU A 35 -6.07 -7.94 3.67
CA LEU A 35 -5.33 -7.14 4.61
C LEU A 35 -6.16 -5.93 5.03
N VAL A 36 -6.18 -5.65 6.33
CA VAL A 36 -6.88 -4.49 6.89
C VAL A 36 -5.87 -3.64 7.63
N GLN A 37 -5.64 -2.44 7.13
CA GLN A 37 -4.76 -1.45 7.76
C GLN A 37 -5.60 -0.45 8.55
N THR A 38 -5.34 -0.34 9.86
CA THR A 38 -5.92 0.70 10.70
C THR A 38 -4.98 1.91 10.67
N LEU A 39 -5.49 3.08 10.30
CA LEU A 39 -4.69 4.29 10.23
C LEU A 39 -4.40 4.83 11.62
N LYS A 40 -3.14 5.22 11.87
CA LYS A 40 -2.76 5.89 13.12
C LYS A 40 -3.35 7.29 13.18
N PHE A 41 -3.43 7.96 12.03
CA PHE A 41 -3.94 9.32 11.91
C PHE A 41 -5.05 9.36 10.88
N GLU A 42 -6.26 9.67 11.30
CA GLU A 42 -7.39 9.77 10.38
C GLU A 42 -7.18 10.90 9.38
N THR A 43 -7.68 10.72 8.16
CA THR A 43 -7.68 11.80 7.19
C THR A 43 -8.65 12.88 7.63
N THR A 44 -8.23 14.14 7.55
CA THR A 44 -9.00 15.29 8.08
C THR A 44 -9.85 15.98 7.05
N GLU A 45 -9.59 15.77 5.77
CA GLU A 45 -10.33 16.40 4.69
C GLU A 45 -11.35 15.44 4.08
N GLY A 46 -12.57 15.91 3.91
CA GLY A 46 -13.66 15.11 3.39
C GLY A 46 -14.14 14.08 4.40
N LYS A 47 -14.50 12.89 3.92
CA LYS A 47 -14.96 11.80 4.77
C LYS A 47 -13.76 11.18 5.48
N PRO A 48 -13.72 11.16 6.82
CA PRO A 48 -12.59 10.57 7.54
C PRO A 48 -12.45 9.08 7.24
N ILE A 49 -11.23 8.65 6.93
CA ILE A 49 -10.90 7.24 6.74
C ILE A 49 -10.09 6.78 7.95
N LYS A 50 -10.55 5.71 8.59
CA LYS A 50 -9.89 5.10 9.75
C LYS A 50 -9.20 3.80 9.38
N GLU A 51 -9.64 3.17 8.31
CA GLU A 51 -9.25 1.80 7.97
C GLU A 51 -9.23 1.63 6.46
N LEU A 52 -8.22 0.89 5.96
CA LEU A 52 -8.13 0.50 4.55
C LEU A 52 -8.18 -1.02 4.43
N ARG A 53 -8.99 -1.50 3.51
CA ARG A 53 -9.05 -2.92 3.17
C ARG A 53 -8.39 -3.15 1.82
N TYR A 54 -7.42 -4.05 1.79
CA TYR A 54 -6.66 -4.38 0.59
C TYR A 54 -7.15 -5.71 0.03
N LYS A 55 -7.52 -5.73 -1.24
CA LYS A 55 -7.94 -6.95 -1.91
C LYS A 55 -6.81 -7.98 -1.92
N SER A 56 -7.15 -9.26 -1.79
CA SER A 56 -6.16 -10.34 -1.85
C SER A 56 -5.67 -10.62 -3.27
N ARG A 57 -6.41 -10.19 -4.28
CA ARG A 57 -6.09 -10.41 -5.70
C ARG A 57 -6.49 -9.21 -6.55
N LEU A 58 -5.68 -8.95 -7.59
CA LEU A 58 -5.96 -7.94 -8.60
C LEU A 58 -5.95 -8.54 -9.99
N THR A 59 -6.85 -8.08 -10.85
CA THR A 59 -6.79 -8.39 -12.28
C THR A 59 -5.94 -7.35 -12.99
N LEU A 60 -5.36 -7.71 -14.13
CA LEU A 60 -4.62 -6.76 -14.97
C LEU A 60 -5.50 -5.58 -15.40
N LYS A 61 -6.78 -5.83 -15.65
CA LYS A 61 -7.72 -4.78 -16.02
C LYS A 61 -7.85 -3.71 -14.93
N GLU A 62 -7.99 -4.14 -13.68
CA GLU A 62 -8.10 -3.22 -12.54
C GLU A 62 -6.84 -2.37 -12.39
N VAL A 63 -5.68 -3.00 -12.47
CA VAL A 63 -4.39 -2.30 -12.36
C VAL A 63 -4.20 -1.34 -13.52
N ASN A 64 -4.46 -1.77 -14.76
CA ASN A 64 -4.26 -0.96 -15.94
C ASN A 64 -5.11 0.31 -15.95
N GLN A 65 -6.33 0.24 -15.43
CA GLN A 65 -7.20 1.42 -15.33
C GLN A 65 -6.54 2.53 -14.49
N HIS A 66 -5.83 2.15 -13.45
CA HIS A 66 -5.14 3.12 -12.58
C HIS A 66 -3.77 3.53 -13.10
N LEU A 67 -3.15 2.74 -13.98
CA LEU A 67 -1.83 3.01 -14.54
C LEU A 67 -1.85 3.85 -15.82
N GLN A 68 -3.00 4.07 -16.44
CA GLN A 68 -3.11 4.71 -17.76
C GLN A 68 -2.43 6.07 -17.87
N SER A 69 -2.48 6.88 -16.83
CA SER A 69 -1.89 8.22 -16.81
C SER A 69 -0.53 8.27 -16.12
N VAL A 70 0.00 7.12 -15.71
CA VAL A 70 1.24 7.05 -14.94
C VAL A 70 2.39 6.63 -15.83
N LYS A 71 3.48 7.41 -15.81
CA LYS A 71 4.69 7.09 -16.57
C LYS A 71 5.40 5.89 -15.94
N ALA A 72 6.02 5.05 -16.78
CA ALA A 72 6.75 3.87 -16.32
C ALA A 72 7.90 4.22 -15.36
N THR A 73 8.47 5.41 -15.47
CA THR A 73 9.56 5.90 -14.62
C THR A 73 9.06 6.53 -13.32
N ASP A 74 7.78 6.79 -13.19
CA ASP A 74 7.19 7.38 -11.99
C ASP A 74 6.86 6.28 -10.97
N VAL A 75 7.85 5.92 -10.15
CA VAL A 75 7.72 4.84 -9.17
C VAL A 75 6.63 5.15 -8.13
N ASP A 76 6.62 6.37 -7.60
CA ASP A 76 5.64 6.78 -6.59
C ASP A 76 4.22 6.76 -7.15
N GLY A 77 4.06 7.25 -8.39
CA GLY A 77 2.76 7.21 -9.08
C GLY A 77 2.27 5.78 -9.32
N ARG A 78 3.19 4.87 -9.64
CA ARG A 78 2.85 3.45 -9.82
C ARG A 78 2.43 2.80 -8.51
N ILE A 79 3.14 3.05 -7.43
CA ILE A 79 2.78 2.56 -6.10
C ILE A 79 1.38 3.05 -5.73
N LEU A 80 1.12 4.32 -5.94
CA LEU A 80 -0.18 4.93 -5.65
C LEU A 80 -1.29 4.30 -6.50
N ALA A 81 -1.01 4.02 -7.78
CA ALA A 81 -1.96 3.35 -8.67
C ALA A 81 -2.32 1.94 -8.18
N TYR A 82 -1.32 1.16 -7.76
CA TYR A 82 -1.56 -0.16 -7.18
C TYR A 82 -2.35 -0.07 -5.87
N ALA A 83 -2.02 0.90 -5.02
CA ALA A 83 -2.76 1.11 -3.78
C ALA A 83 -4.22 1.44 -4.05
N ALA A 84 -4.50 2.30 -5.03
CA ALA A 84 -5.85 2.64 -5.42
C ALA A 84 -6.61 1.42 -5.94
N ALA A 85 -5.96 0.58 -6.76
CA ALA A 85 -6.56 -0.64 -7.27
C ALA A 85 -6.85 -1.66 -6.16
N LEU A 86 -5.91 -1.81 -5.21
CA LEU A 86 -6.07 -2.75 -4.09
C LEU A 86 -7.16 -2.33 -3.11
N THR A 87 -7.27 -1.05 -2.82
CA THR A 87 -8.17 -0.54 -1.79
C THR A 87 -9.52 -0.07 -2.33
N GLY A 88 -9.59 0.22 -3.63
CA GLY A 88 -10.77 0.84 -4.23
C GLY A 88 -10.92 2.32 -3.92
N GLU A 89 -9.94 2.94 -3.23
CA GLU A 89 -9.97 4.36 -2.89
C GLU A 89 -9.33 5.21 -3.98
N ALA A 90 -9.78 6.46 -4.10
CA ALA A 90 -9.21 7.40 -5.07
C ALA A 90 -7.79 7.82 -4.68
N LYS A 91 -6.93 8.02 -5.68
CA LYS A 91 -5.54 8.46 -5.46
C LYS A 91 -5.48 9.75 -4.64
N GLY A 92 -6.39 10.70 -4.91
CA GLY A 92 -6.45 11.96 -4.18
C GLY A 92 -6.70 11.82 -2.68
N ILE A 93 -7.34 10.74 -2.27
CA ILE A 93 -7.55 10.41 -0.85
C ILE A 93 -6.28 9.80 -0.26
N LEU A 94 -5.66 8.88 -0.98
CA LEU A 94 -4.47 8.17 -0.51
C LEU A 94 -3.26 9.09 -0.29
N VAL A 95 -3.11 10.14 -1.08
CA VAL A 95 -2.01 11.12 -0.94
C VAL A 95 -2.14 11.97 0.32
N ARG A 96 -3.30 11.98 0.97
CA ARG A 96 -3.54 12.75 2.19
C ARG A 96 -3.18 12.02 3.47
N PHE A 97 -2.73 10.78 3.37
CA PHE A 97 -2.35 10.00 4.54
C PHE A 97 -1.12 10.59 5.21
N ASP A 98 -1.04 10.44 6.53
CA ASP A 98 0.16 10.75 7.27
C ASP A 98 1.32 9.89 6.76
N THR A 99 2.56 10.37 6.93
CA THR A 99 3.75 9.67 6.43
C THR A 99 3.91 8.28 7.03
N GLU A 100 3.55 8.07 8.29
CA GLU A 100 3.61 6.75 8.92
C GLU A 100 2.63 5.78 8.29
N ASP A 101 1.38 6.21 8.08
CA ASP A 101 0.35 5.38 7.44
C ASP A 101 0.69 5.12 5.97
N SER A 102 1.24 6.12 5.29
CA SER A 102 1.70 5.99 3.91
C SER A 102 2.85 4.98 3.79
N SER A 103 3.76 4.94 4.77
CA SER A 103 4.86 3.97 4.79
C SER A 103 4.35 2.54 4.85
N VAL A 104 3.33 2.28 5.67
CA VAL A 104 2.71 0.95 5.75
C VAL A 104 2.01 0.61 4.44
N MET A 105 1.29 1.56 3.85
CA MET A 105 0.63 1.37 2.55
C MET A 105 1.65 1.03 1.46
N GLN A 106 2.76 1.75 1.39
CA GLN A 106 3.82 1.49 0.43
C GLN A 106 4.43 0.10 0.62
N ALA A 107 4.66 -0.30 1.87
CA ALA A 107 5.20 -1.61 2.19
C ALA A 107 4.26 -2.72 1.71
N ILE A 108 2.96 -2.57 1.93
CA ILE A 108 1.97 -3.53 1.45
C ILE A 108 1.99 -3.63 -0.07
N VAL A 109 1.97 -2.50 -0.76
CA VAL A 109 1.98 -2.46 -2.22
C VAL A 109 3.24 -3.13 -2.79
N LEU A 110 4.41 -2.79 -2.25
CA LEU A 110 5.68 -3.35 -2.69
C LEU A 110 5.77 -4.86 -2.45
N PHE A 111 5.08 -5.36 -1.44
CA PHE A 111 4.98 -6.79 -1.19
C PHE A 111 4.17 -7.50 -2.29
N PHE A 112 3.14 -6.84 -2.84
CA PHE A 112 2.27 -7.42 -3.88
C PHE A 112 2.82 -7.29 -5.29
N ILE A 113 3.72 -6.38 -5.54
CA ILE A 113 4.34 -6.23 -6.84
C ILE A 113 5.75 -6.78 -6.86
#